data_049f46e11bdbb963a0d9ea77fa93a1fd
#
_entry.id   049f46e11bdbb963a0d9ea77fa93a1fd
#
_cell.length_a   1.000
_cell.length_b   1.000
_cell.length_c   1.000
_cell.angle_alpha   90.00
_cell.angle_beta   90.00
_cell.angle_gamma   90.00
#
_symmetry.space_group_name_H-M   'P 1'
#
loop_
_entity.id
_entity.type
_entity.pdbx_description
1 polymer ?
#
loop_
_entity_poly.entity_id
_entity_poly.type
_entity_poly.pdbx_seq_one_letter_code
_entity_poly.pdbx_strand_id
1 'polypeptide(L)'
;MEEKVLTFIQDQIGYTFKNKYLLRQAFVRRSYSQESGGENNEVLEFIGDKTLDFAVVRLLAKKYGHMTSGTPIDPPKLSTHVIDLNPPRQDDSSLNEFVCDYNEGVLSGLKQKLVSKKTLAHRIDDLGLADLLIMGKGDIQENVAEEDSVKEDLFEAILGAVTLDCAWDMQEIFETAEIMLAPEQYLADNESENYVELLQEWMLWKNGEIPLYHFEKASYESSWYFSFNGISQRFNLDESREAYAVQYHCLLKIDNNLPIFRGFGRSKPEARMAVCKIAYEYLEQKGLLFSIQNEIEDPNKADAINQLEILARRGYFSIPTYDFELRHDENGNPIWKCECHIKEYDTYFERESSSKKEAKKSAAFEMLKYVLDKEK
;
A
#
# COMPACT_ATOMS: atom_id res chain seq x y z
N MET A 1 21.81 4.36 14.50
CA MET A 1 20.76 3.45 13.99
C MET A 1 21.37 2.05 13.96
N GLU A 2 20.70 1.09 14.57
CA GLU A 2 21.17 -0.30 14.66
C GLU A 2 21.01 -1.03 13.32
N GLU A 3 21.81 -2.09 13.09
CA GLU A 3 21.77 -2.85 11.84
C GLU A 3 20.40 -3.48 11.55
N LYS A 4 19.69 -3.92 12.57
CA LYS A 4 18.32 -4.47 12.43
C LYS A 4 17.33 -3.44 11.89
N VAL A 5 17.44 -2.18 12.33
CA VAL A 5 16.59 -1.08 11.87
C VAL A 5 16.91 -0.74 10.41
N LEU A 6 18.20 -0.72 10.05
CA LEU A 6 18.61 -0.50 8.65
C LEU A 6 18.08 -1.61 7.73
N THR A 7 18.11 -2.86 8.17
CA THR A 7 17.56 -3.98 7.42
C THR A 7 16.05 -3.84 7.27
N PHE A 8 15.34 -3.52 8.34
CA PHE A 8 13.88 -3.27 8.30
C PHE A 8 13.52 -2.20 7.27
N ILE A 9 14.18 -1.03 7.29
CA ILE A 9 13.91 0.04 6.33
C ILE A 9 14.13 -0.45 4.89
N GLN A 10 15.24 -1.12 4.63
CA GLN A 10 15.60 -1.62 3.30
C GLN A 10 14.56 -2.63 2.77
N ASP A 11 14.08 -3.52 3.63
CA ASP A 11 13.03 -4.49 3.29
C ASP A 11 11.70 -3.78 2.98
N GLN A 12 11.33 -2.73 3.73
CA GLN A 12 10.11 -1.96 3.50
C GLN A 12 10.12 -1.19 2.18
N ILE A 13 11.24 -0.56 1.84
CA ILE A 13 11.37 0.22 0.60
C ILE A 13 11.80 -0.61 -0.62
N GLY A 14 12.15 -1.88 -0.41
CA GLY A 14 12.58 -2.79 -1.48
C GLY A 14 13.92 -2.44 -2.11
N TYR A 15 14.81 -1.71 -1.40
CA TYR A 15 16.12 -1.31 -1.88
C TYR A 15 17.21 -1.60 -0.85
N THR A 16 18.31 -2.24 -1.27
CA THR A 16 19.46 -2.53 -0.43
C THR A 16 20.59 -1.53 -0.68
N PHE A 17 20.89 -0.70 0.30
CA PHE A 17 21.92 0.33 0.21
C PHE A 17 23.33 -0.27 0.17
N LYS A 18 24.14 0.20 -0.76
CA LYS A 18 25.59 0.00 -0.82
C LYS A 18 26.28 0.84 0.27
N ASN A 19 25.81 2.08 0.45
CA ASN A 19 26.27 3.02 1.46
C ASN A 19 25.19 3.30 2.52
N LYS A 20 25.20 2.55 3.61
CA LYS A 20 24.25 2.70 4.72
C LYS A 20 24.29 4.07 5.42
N TYR A 21 25.34 4.85 5.23
CA TYR A 21 25.39 6.23 5.76
C TYR A 21 24.40 7.15 5.05
N LEU A 22 24.18 6.98 3.73
CA LEU A 22 23.16 7.72 3.01
C LEU A 22 21.75 7.39 3.54
N LEU A 23 21.47 6.10 3.77
CA LEU A 23 20.20 5.70 4.38
C LEU A 23 20.01 6.35 5.75
N ARG A 24 21.05 6.30 6.63
CA ARG A 24 20.98 6.94 7.93
C ARG A 24 20.76 8.45 7.83
N GLN A 25 21.43 9.13 6.89
CA GLN A 25 21.33 10.57 6.69
C GLN A 25 19.89 10.98 6.31
N ALA A 26 19.17 10.17 5.52
CA ALA A 26 17.77 10.45 5.16
C ALA A 26 16.85 10.57 6.39
N PHE A 27 17.18 9.91 7.49
CA PHE A 27 16.44 9.96 8.74
C PHE A 27 16.91 11.05 9.72
N VAL A 28 17.99 11.78 9.41
CA VAL A 28 18.52 12.82 10.31
C VAL A 28 17.89 14.16 10.00
N ARG A 29 17.09 14.67 10.93
CA ARG A 29 16.51 16.01 10.81
C ARG A 29 17.52 17.11 11.13
N ARG A 30 17.27 18.30 10.58
CA ARG A 30 18.09 19.49 10.82
C ARG A 30 18.25 19.83 12.30
N SER A 31 17.20 19.68 13.10
CA SER A 31 17.24 19.92 14.56
C SER A 31 18.33 19.08 15.24
N TYR A 32 18.45 17.81 14.86
CA TYR A 32 19.49 16.94 15.40
C TYR A 32 20.90 17.36 14.95
N SER A 33 21.06 17.68 13.66
CA SER A 33 22.37 18.10 13.14
C SER A 33 22.85 19.43 13.74
N GLN A 34 21.93 20.34 14.09
CA GLN A 34 22.26 21.56 14.81
C GLN A 34 22.73 21.32 16.25
N GLU A 35 22.17 20.32 16.92
CA GLU A 35 22.59 19.96 18.29
C GLU A 35 23.85 19.11 18.35
N SER A 36 23.99 18.18 17.41
CA SER A 36 24.98 17.10 17.48
C SER A 36 26.04 17.16 16.38
N GLY A 37 25.88 18.05 15.41
CA GLY A 37 26.71 18.14 14.20
C GLY A 37 26.40 17.05 13.18
N GLY A 38 27.05 17.14 12.01
CA GLY A 38 26.87 16.21 10.91
C GLY A 38 25.86 16.70 9.88
N GLU A 39 25.70 15.93 8.80
CA GLU A 39 24.76 16.20 7.72
C GLU A 39 23.34 15.78 8.10
N ASN A 40 22.36 16.47 7.51
CA ASN A 40 20.93 16.19 7.68
C ASN A 40 20.28 15.76 6.35
N ASN A 41 18.94 15.64 6.35
CA ASN A 41 18.19 15.14 5.21
C ASN A 41 17.77 16.20 4.18
N GLU A 42 17.92 17.51 4.44
CA GLU A 42 17.37 18.58 3.57
C GLU A 42 17.85 18.50 2.11
N VAL A 43 19.13 18.18 1.88
CA VAL A 43 19.66 18.03 0.52
C VAL A 43 19.15 16.76 -0.16
N LEU A 44 18.95 15.70 0.60
CA LEU A 44 18.39 14.45 0.10
C LEU A 44 16.90 14.64 -0.26
N GLU A 45 16.13 15.34 0.56
CA GLU A 45 14.76 15.77 0.31
C GLU A 45 14.68 16.53 -1.03
N PHE A 46 15.50 17.56 -1.22
CA PHE A 46 15.54 18.33 -2.47
C PHE A 46 15.77 17.45 -3.72
N ILE A 47 16.67 16.45 -3.63
CA ILE A 47 16.92 15.50 -4.73
C ILE A 47 15.71 14.59 -4.93
N GLY A 48 15.17 14.09 -3.83
CA GLY A 48 14.07 13.15 -3.81
C GLY A 48 12.77 13.71 -4.37
N ASP A 49 12.42 14.97 -4.05
CA ASP A 49 11.26 15.67 -4.60
C ASP A 49 11.29 15.64 -6.16
N LYS A 50 12.41 15.99 -6.76
CA LYS A 50 12.52 15.99 -8.23
C LYS A 50 12.53 14.57 -8.82
N THR A 51 13.13 13.64 -8.12
CA THR A 51 13.15 12.23 -8.52
C THR A 51 11.77 11.60 -8.42
N LEU A 52 11.00 11.93 -7.38
CA LEU A 52 9.63 11.49 -7.17
C LEU A 52 8.71 12.02 -8.29
N ASP A 53 8.79 13.31 -8.57
CA ASP A 53 8.03 13.95 -9.64
C ASP A 53 8.24 13.23 -10.98
N PHE A 54 9.49 12.95 -11.32
CA PHE A 54 9.83 12.23 -12.55
C PHE A 54 9.34 10.77 -12.53
N ALA A 55 9.49 10.07 -11.41
CA ALA A 55 9.01 8.70 -11.26
C ALA A 55 7.50 8.59 -11.45
N VAL A 56 6.73 9.52 -10.87
CA VAL A 56 5.26 9.55 -11.01
C VAL A 56 4.83 9.86 -12.44
N VAL A 57 5.47 10.81 -13.11
CA VAL A 57 5.17 11.12 -14.52
C VAL A 57 5.40 9.89 -15.39
N ARG A 58 6.53 9.18 -15.19
CA ARG A 58 6.81 7.93 -15.92
C ARG A 58 5.76 6.85 -15.62
N LEU A 59 5.38 6.68 -14.37
CA LEU A 59 4.36 5.70 -13.95
C LEU A 59 3.01 5.96 -14.65
N LEU A 60 2.56 7.20 -14.67
CA LEU A 60 1.31 7.60 -15.32
C LEU A 60 1.39 7.42 -16.85
N ALA A 61 2.51 7.83 -17.47
CA ALA A 61 2.73 7.63 -18.90
C ALA A 61 2.76 6.14 -19.28
N LYS A 62 3.35 5.28 -18.44
CA LYS A 62 3.38 3.84 -18.67
C LYS A 62 2.01 3.18 -18.48
N LYS A 63 1.23 3.67 -17.50
CA LYS A 63 -0.08 3.09 -17.18
C LYS A 63 -1.16 3.46 -18.21
N TYR A 64 -1.18 4.71 -18.65
CA TYR A 64 -2.26 5.27 -19.47
C TYR A 64 -1.86 5.65 -20.89
N GLY A 65 -0.57 5.50 -21.24
CA GLY A 65 -0.05 5.86 -22.55
C GLY A 65 0.56 4.67 -23.29
N HIS A 66 0.54 4.78 -24.63
CA HIS A 66 1.16 3.79 -25.52
C HIS A 66 1.63 4.45 -26.82
N MET A 67 2.56 3.80 -27.50
CA MET A 67 2.98 4.19 -28.85
C MET A 67 2.08 3.50 -29.88
N THR A 68 1.64 4.22 -30.89
CA THR A 68 0.74 3.69 -31.94
C THR A 68 1.35 2.51 -32.72
N SER A 69 2.67 2.42 -32.80
CA SER A 69 3.40 1.32 -33.41
C SER A 69 3.57 0.08 -32.53
N GLY A 70 3.06 0.09 -31.29
CA GLY A 70 3.28 -0.99 -30.32
C GLY A 70 4.69 -1.07 -29.75
N THR A 71 5.54 -0.05 -29.99
CA THR A 71 6.86 0.02 -29.33
C THR A 71 6.71 0.33 -27.86
N PRO A 72 7.46 -0.35 -26.96
CA PRO A 72 7.43 -0.04 -25.54
C PRO A 72 7.84 1.40 -25.25
N ILE A 73 7.20 2.05 -24.25
CA ILE A 73 7.57 3.39 -23.77
C ILE A 73 8.97 3.38 -23.14
N ASP A 74 9.33 2.28 -22.50
CA ASP A 74 10.67 2.07 -21.96
C ASP A 74 11.60 1.51 -23.04
N PRO A 75 12.86 1.97 -23.11
CA PRO A 75 13.83 1.38 -24.01
C PRO A 75 13.99 -0.12 -23.68
N PRO A 76 14.15 -0.98 -24.67
CA PRO A 76 14.42 -2.39 -24.42
C PRO A 76 15.70 -2.50 -23.59
N LYS A 77 15.68 -3.37 -22.54
CA LYS A 77 16.90 -3.66 -21.77
C LYS A 77 17.97 -4.10 -22.76
N LEU A 78 19.10 -3.41 -22.79
CA LEU A 78 20.26 -3.85 -23.54
C LEU A 78 20.64 -5.26 -23.04
N SER A 79 20.29 -6.29 -23.79
CA SER A 79 20.88 -7.59 -23.57
C SER A 79 22.35 -7.46 -23.97
N THR A 80 23.25 -7.75 -23.04
CA THR A 80 24.71 -7.67 -23.24
C THR A 80 25.27 -8.69 -24.24
N HIS A 81 24.41 -9.37 -24.98
CA HIS A 81 24.83 -10.37 -25.95
C HIS A 81 24.19 -10.11 -27.31
N VAL A 82 25.07 -9.83 -28.26
CA VAL A 82 24.91 -9.61 -29.72
C VAL A 82 24.70 -8.13 -30.06
N ILE A 83 25.81 -7.50 -30.41
CA ILE A 83 25.77 -6.30 -31.26
C ILE A 83 25.39 -6.78 -32.68
N ASP A 84 24.12 -6.61 -33.07
CA ASP A 84 23.73 -6.77 -34.45
C ASP A 84 24.24 -5.55 -35.22
N LEU A 85 25.28 -5.74 -35.99
CA LEU A 85 25.93 -4.70 -36.77
C LEU A 85 25.08 -4.25 -37.99
N ASN A 86 23.93 -4.90 -38.23
CA ASN A 86 22.96 -4.53 -39.26
C ASN A 86 21.55 -4.47 -38.67
N PRO A 87 21.15 -3.36 -37.99
CA PRO A 87 19.77 -3.19 -37.61
C PRO A 87 18.89 -3.21 -38.87
N PRO A 88 17.72 -3.87 -38.85
CA PRO A 88 16.80 -3.83 -39.98
C PRO A 88 16.51 -2.36 -40.31
N ARG A 89 16.58 -2.02 -41.61
CA ARG A 89 16.16 -0.70 -42.08
C ARG A 89 14.70 -0.52 -41.69
N GLN A 90 14.44 0.34 -40.73
CA GLN A 90 13.08 0.77 -40.42
C GLN A 90 12.54 1.50 -41.64
N ASP A 91 11.47 0.98 -42.21
CA ASP A 91 10.67 1.70 -43.20
C ASP A 91 10.04 2.90 -42.45
N ASP A 92 10.41 4.08 -42.84
CA ASP A 92 10.15 5.40 -42.23
C ASP A 92 8.68 5.86 -42.39
N SER A 93 7.75 4.95 -42.65
CA SER A 93 6.37 5.30 -43.05
C SER A 93 5.29 5.18 -41.98
N SER A 94 5.61 4.71 -40.76
CA SER A 94 4.66 4.75 -39.65
C SER A 94 5.06 5.81 -38.63
N LEU A 95 4.33 6.90 -38.57
CA LEU A 95 4.42 7.91 -37.53
C LEU A 95 4.18 7.22 -36.17
N ASN A 96 5.23 7.11 -35.36
CA ASN A 96 5.16 6.59 -34.00
C ASN A 96 4.65 7.72 -33.11
N GLU A 97 3.34 7.86 -32.98
CA GLU A 97 2.73 8.84 -32.10
C GLU A 97 2.53 8.25 -30.71
N PHE A 98 2.76 9.07 -29.69
CA PHE A 98 2.37 8.76 -28.34
C PHE A 98 0.90 9.13 -28.14
N VAL A 99 0.10 8.15 -27.75
CA VAL A 99 -1.33 8.30 -27.41
C VAL A 99 -1.52 8.00 -25.95
N CYS A 100 -2.36 8.78 -25.29
CA CYS A 100 -2.70 8.61 -23.88
C CYS A 100 -4.22 8.62 -23.71
N ASP A 101 -4.72 7.74 -22.85
CA ASP A 101 -6.16 7.63 -22.54
C ASP A 101 -6.69 8.89 -21.85
N TYR A 102 -5.81 9.65 -21.19
CA TYR A 102 -6.13 10.85 -20.45
C TYR A 102 -5.42 12.10 -21.01
N ASN A 103 -6.09 13.23 -20.89
CA ASN A 103 -5.49 14.53 -21.21
C ASN A 103 -4.57 15.02 -20.07
N GLU A 104 -3.80 16.06 -20.33
CA GLU A 104 -2.85 16.66 -19.37
C GLU A 104 -3.50 17.03 -18.04
N GLY A 105 -4.70 17.63 -18.04
CA GLY A 105 -5.38 18.04 -16.82
C GLY A 105 -5.73 16.87 -15.89
N VAL A 106 -6.17 15.74 -16.47
CA VAL A 106 -6.43 14.50 -15.70
C VAL A 106 -5.14 13.93 -15.14
N LEU A 107 -4.08 13.83 -15.97
CA LEU A 107 -2.78 13.33 -15.53
C LEU A 107 -2.17 14.18 -14.41
N SER A 108 -2.29 15.51 -14.52
CA SER A 108 -1.84 16.44 -13.47
C SER A 108 -2.62 16.26 -12.17
N GLY A 109 -3.93 16.01 -12.24
CA GLY A 109 -4.76 15.70 -11.08
C GLY A 109 -4.36 14.38 -10.41
N LEU A 110 -4.10 13.32 -11.20
CA LEU A 110 -3.62 12.04 -10.70
C LEU A 110 -2.22 12.18 -10.07
N LYS A 111 -1.31 12.91 -10.73
CA LYS A 111 0.01 13.22 -10.17
C LYS A 111 -0.13 13.91 -8.81
N GLN A 112 -0.92 15.00 -8.73
CA GLN A 112 -1.12 15.73 -7.49
C GLN A 112 -1.69 14.85 -6.37
N LYS A 113 -2.59 13.92 -6.68
CA LYS A 113 -3.13 12.97 -5.72
C LYS A 113 -2.03 12.06 -5.16
N LEU A 114 -1.14 11.53 -6.02
CA LEU A 114 -0.06 10.62 -5.62
C LEU A 114 1.02 11.31 -4.79
N VAL A 115 1.42 12.55 -5.15
CA VAL A 115 2.48 13.30 -4.46
C VAL A 115 1.96 14.33 -3.47
N SER A 116 0.69 14.22 -3.04
CA SER A 116 0.17 15.13 -2.01
C SER A 116 0.83 14.83 -0.66
N LYS A 117 1.06 15.88 0.11
CA LYS A 117 1.57 15.80 1.50
C LYS A 117 0.89 14.68 2.32
N LYS A 118 -0.45 14.63 2.27
CA LYS A 118 -1.21 13.60 2.98
C LYS A 118 -0.93 12.19 2.49
N THR A 119 -0.79 12.03 1.17
CA THR A 119 -0.47 10.73 0.58
C THR A 119 0.90 10.26 1.02
N LEU A 120 1.93 11.13 0.90
CA LEU A 120 3.28 10.77 1.28
C LEU A 120 3.42 10.52 2.78
N ALA A 121 2.76 11.32 3.62
CA ALA A 121 2.71 11.12 5.06
C ALA A 121 2.07 9.77 5.41
N HIS A 122 0.91 9.47 4.85
CA HIS A 122 0.25 8.17 5.06
C HIS A 122 1.15 7.00 4.62
N ARG A 123 1.87 7.15 3.50
CA ARG A 123 2.79 6.09 3.06
C ARG A 123 3.96 5.86 4.03
N ILE A 124 4.48 6.90 4.65
CA ILE A 124 5.51 6.77 5.71
C ILE A 124 4.95 6.05 6.94
N ASP A 125 3.70 6.32 7.33
CA ASP A 125 3.03 5.59 8.41
C ASP A 125 2.82 4.11 8.05
N ASP A 126 2.32 3.83 6.86
CA ASP A 126 2.12 2.45 6.36
C ASP A 126 3.43 1.64 6.30
N LEU A 127 4.54 2.30 6.00
CA LEU A 127 5.86 1.69 6.00
C LEU A 127 6.49 1.57 7.40
N GLY A 128 5.86 2.17 8.43
CA GLY A 128 6.34 2.16 9.82
C GLY A 128 7.65 2.91 10.02
N LEU A 129 7.88 4.01 9.28
CA LEU A 129 9.17 4.69 9.24
C LEU A 129 9.23 5.97 10.06
N ALA A 130 8.10 6.57 10.45
CA ALA A 130 8.06 7.86 11.16
C ALA A 130 8.81 7.83 12.48
N ASP A 131 8.62 6.78 13.29
CA ASP A 131 9.25 6.61 14.60
C ASP A 131 10.78 6.39 14.54
N LEU A 132 11.31 6.18 13.35
CA LEU A 132 12.75 5.96 13.14
C LEU A 132 13.53 7.25 12.88
N LEU A 133 12.86 8.41 12.83
CA LEU A 133 13.47 9.72 12.66
C LEU A 133 14.48 10.03 13.79
N ILE A 134 15.60 10.61 13.42
CA ILE A 134 16.64 11.09 14.33
C ILE A 134 16.49 12.60 14.45
N MET A 135 15.96 13.04 15.59
CA MET A 135 15.52 14.42 15.83
C MET A 135 16.24 15.06 16.99
N GLY A 136 16.32 16.40 17.00
CA GLY A 136 16.75 17.18 18.16
C GLY A 136 15.73 17.10 19.29
N LYS A 137 16.15 17.52 20.49
CA LYS A 137 15.31 17.44 21.71
C LYS A 137 14.02 18.25 21.59
N GLY A 138 14.05 19.38 20.89
CA GLY A 138 12.87 20.22 20.67
C GLY A 138 11.82 19.48 19.84
N ASP A 139 12.21 18.93 18.69
CA ASP A 139 11.32 18.18 17.81
C ASP A 139 10.69 16.97 18.52
N ILE A 140 11.47 16.28 19.38
CA ILE A 140 10.95 15.15 20.18
C ILE A 140 9.90 15.62 21.18
N GLN A 141 10.12 16.74 21.87
CA GLN A 141 9.18 17.29 22.86
C GLN A 141 7.87 17.76 22.23
N GLU A 142 7.94 18.29 21.00
CA GLU A 142 6.80 18.79 20.24
C GLU A 142 6.12 17.69 19.41
N ASN A 143 6.63 16.46 19.45
CA ASN A 143 6.13 15.31 18.69
C ASN A 143 6.07 15.57 17.17
N VAL A 144 7.09 16.24 16.64
CA VAL A 144 7.16 16.73 15.25
C VAL A 144 7.14 15.55 14.23
N ALA A 145 7.51 14.34 14.63
CA ALA A 145 7.41 13.15 13.78
C ALA A 145 5.98 12.86 13.26
N GLU A 146 4.95 13.35 13.97
CA GLU A 146 3.55 13.17 13.57
C GLU A 146 3.05 14.19 12.55
N GLU A 147 3.85 15.20 12.23
CA GLU A 147 3.47 16.21 11.25
C GLU A 147 3.57 15.66 9.82
N ASP A 148 2.50 15.83 9.03
CA ASP A 148 2.46 15.41 7.63
C ASP A 148 3.64 15.96 6.81
N SER A 149 4.07 17.20 7.08
CA SER A 149 5.21 17.82 6.38
C SER A 149 6.53 17.10 6.67
N VAL A 150 6.70 16.63 7.89
CA VAL A 150 7.91 15.91 8.31
C VAL A 150 7.98 14.52 7.71
N LYS A 151 6.83 13.88 7.61
CA LYS A 151 6.70 12.57 6.94
C LYS A 151 6.89 12.70 5.43
N GLU A 152 6.37 13.77 4.80
CA GLU A 152 6.62 14.11 3.40
C GLU A 152 8.12 14.27 3.14
N ASP A 153 8.81 15.15 3.91
CA ASP A 153 10.25 15.38 3.83
C ASP A 153 11.05 14.07 3.96
N LEU A 154 10.63 13.18 4.87
CA LEU A 154 11.26 11.87 5.06
C LEU A 154 11.10 10.97 3.84
N PHE A 155 9.89 10.92 3.26
CA PHE A 155 9.64 10.14 2.04
C PHE A 155 10.58 10.56 0.91
N GLU A 156 10.66 11.86 0.67
CA GLU A 156 11.51 12.42 -0.37
C GLU A 156 12.99 12.19 -0.05
N ALA A 157 13.42 12.40 1.19
CA ALA A 157 14.81 12.18 1.59
C ALA A 157 15.25 10.73 1.41
N ILE A 158 14.41 9.74 1.69
CA ILE A 158 14.70 8.32 1.44
C ILE A 158 14.91 8.09 -0.07
N LEU A 159 14.02 8.60 -0.91
CA LEU A 159 14.14 8.45 -2.36
C LEU A 159 15.38 9.17 -2.91
N GLY A 160 15.72 10.34 -2.37
CA GLY A 160 16.95 11.06 -2.69
C GLY A 160 18.20 10.28 -2.31
N ALA A 161 18.21 9.64 -1.14
CA ALA A 161 19.28 8.76 -0.72
C ALA A 161 19.46 7.55 -1.66
N VAL A 162 18.36 6.92 -2.06
CA VAL A 162 18.34 5.83 -3.06
C VAL A 162 18.93 6.30 -4.38
N THR A 163 18.49 7.46 -4.87
CA THR A 163 18.95 8.06 -6.12
C THR A 163 20.48 8.21 -6.16
N LEU A 164 21.08 8.69 -5.08
CA LEU A 164 22.55 8.83 -4.97
C LEU A 164 23.24 7.48 -4.83
N ASP A 165 22.70 6.58 -4.01
CA ASP A 165 23.33 5.28 -3.73
C ASP A 165 23.33 4.35 -4.95
N CYS A 166 22.27 4.38 -5.77
CA CYS A 166 22.20 3.61 -7.02
C CYS A 166 22.92 4.30 -8.20
N ALA A 167 23.56 5.46 -7.96
CA ALA A 167 24.22 6.25 -9.01
C ALA A 167 23.29 6.60 -10.19
N TRP A 168 22.06 7.04 -9.87
CA TRP A 168 21.02 7.43 -10.83
C TRP A 168 20.54 6.27 -11.74
N ASP A 169 20.62 5.04 -11.27
CA ASP A 169 19.99 3.91 -11.98
C ASP A 169 18.47 4.07 -11.95
N MET A 170 17.92 4.42 -13.11
CA MET A 170 16.50 4.76 -13.24
C MET A 170 15.59 3.56 -12.91
N GLN A 171 16.05 2.34 -13.15
CA GLN A 171 15.25 1.14 -12.83
C GLN A 171 15.09 0.98 -11.31
N GLU A 172 16.18 1.09 -10.56
CA GLU A 172 16.15 0.98 -9.10
C GLU A 172 15.33 2.13 -8.46
N ILE A 173 15.47 3.34 -9.01
CA ILE A 173 14.69 4.52 -8.56
C ILE A 173 13.20 4.28 -8.74
N PHE A 174 12.77 3.87 -9.94
CA PHE A 174 11.36 3.69 -10.25
C PHE A 174 10.73 2.55 -9.46
N GLU A 175 11.43 1.42 -9.33
CA GLU A 175 10.95 0.29 -8.53
C GLU A 175 10.80 0.66 -7.05
N THR A 176 11.75 1.43 -6.51
CA THR A 176 11.67 1.89 -5.12
C THR A 176 10.54 2.92 -4.93
N ALA A 177 10.44 3.89 -5.83
CA ALA A 177 9.36 4.88 -5.79
C ALA A 177 7.98 4.20 -5.88
N GLU A 178 7.81 3.21 -6.75
CA GLU A 178 6.56 2.47 -6.91
C GLU A 178 6.21 1.64 -5.65
N ILE A 179 7.21 1.02 -5.00
CA ILE A 179 7.01 0.34 -3.71
C ILE A 179 6.62 1.31 -2.61
N MET A 180 7.32 2.44 -2.49
CA MET A 180 7.06 3.42 -1.46
C MET A 180 5.71 4.11 -1.63
N LEU A 181 5.31 4.45 -2.87
CA LEU A 181 4.03 5.11 -3.19
C LEU A 181 2.83 4.17 -3.08
N ALA A 182 2.98 2.89 -3.41
CA ALA A 182 1.88 1.94 -3.60
C ALA A 182 0.73 2.55 -4.43
N PRO A 183 0.99 2.96 -5.70
CA PRO A 183 0.07 3.75 -6.50
C PRO A 183 -1.26 3.05 -6.78
N GLU A 184 -1.31 1.73 -6.68
CA GLU A 184 -2.52 0.91 -6.78
C GLU A 184 -3.61 1.33 -5.78
N GLN A 185 -3.25 1.82 -4.59
CA GLN A 185 -4.19 2.30 -3.58
C GLN A 185 -4.92 3.58 -4.03
N TYR A 186 -4.30 4.37 -4.88
CA TYR A 186 -4.78 5.70 -5.27
C TYR A 186 -5.28 5.78 -6.71
N LEU A 187 -4.84 4.85 -7.57
CA LEU A 187 -5.14 4.81 -9.01
C LEU A 187 -6.05 3.64 -9.40
N ALA A 188 -6.57 2.86 -8.45
CA ALA A 188 -7.43 1.73 -8.74
C ALA A 188 -8.73 2.20 -9.41
N ASP A 189 -9.00 1.70 -10.60
CA ASP A 189 -10.35 1.53 -11.11
C ASP A 189 -11.00 0.46 -10.20
N ASN A 190 -12.18 0.72 -9.67
CA ASN A 190 -12.90 0.08 -8.56
C ASN A 190 -13.02 -1.47 -8.55
N GLU A 191 -12.20 -2.24 -9.23
CA GLU A 191 -12.36 -3.69 -9.41
C GLU A 191 -11.17 -4.56 -8.98
N SER A 192 -10.01 -4.02 -8.63
CA SER A 192 -8.89 -4.84 -8.16
C SER A 192 -8.68 -4.73 -6.65
N GLU A 193 -8.82 -5.85 -5.96
CA GLU A 193 -8.52 -5.94 -4.52
C GLU A 193 -7.04 -5.61 -4.27
N ASN A 194 -6.77 -4.69 -3.35
CA ASN A 194 -5.41 -4.35 -2.92
C ASN A 194 -4.95 -5.31 -1.83
N TYR A 195 -4.44 -6.46 -2.23
CA TYR A 195 -3.97 -7.49 -1.30
C TYR A 195 -2.81 -7.03 -0.39
N VAL A 196 -2.04 -6.02 -0.78
CA VAL A 196 -0.98 -5.45 0.06
C VAL A 196 -1.59 -4.76 1.27
N GLU A 197 -2.58 -3.91 1.05
CA GLU A 197 -3.30 -3.19 2.11
C GLU A 197 -4.10 -4.16 3.00
N LEU A 198 -4.88 -5.06 2.39
CA LEU A 198 -5.66 -6.05 3.12
C LEU A 198 -4.78 -6.91 4.06
N LEU A 199 -3.62 -7.35 3.59
CA LEU A 199 -2.71 -8.14 4.41
C LEU A 199 -2.04 -7.30 5.50
N GLN A 200 -1.67 -6.05 5.20
CA GLN A 200 -1.09 -5.13 6.17
C GLN A 200 -2.07 -4.83 7.31
N GLU A 201 -3.33 -4.52 6.99
CA GLU A 201 -4.37 -4.31 7.98
C GLU A 201 -4.57 -5.54 8.86
N TRP A 202 -4.61 -6.72 8.25
CA TRP A 202 -4.74 -7.98 8.98
C TRP A 202 -3.55 -8.21 9.94
N MET A 203 -2.31 -7.97 9.51
CA MET A 203 -1.13 -8.14 10.35
C MET A 203 -1.07 -7.12 11.49
N LEU A 204 -1.38 -5.85 11.22
CA LEU A 204 -1.47 -4.82 12.25
C LEU A 204 -2.49 -5.19 13.32
N TRP A 205 -3.66 -5.69 12.91
CA TRP A 205 -4.67 -6.17 13.85
C TRP A 205 -4.20 -7.40 14.64
N LYS A 206 -3.60 -8.38 13.96
CA LYS A 206 -3.24 -9.67 14.55
C LYS A 206 -2.07 -9.59 15.52
N ASN A 207 -1.01 -8.88 15.12
CA ASN A 207 0.29 -8.89 15.79
C ASN A 207 0.75 -7.48 16.20
N GLY A 208 0.11 -6.42 15.73
CA GLY A 208 0.59 -5.05 15.83
C GLY A 208 1.86 -4.79 15.00
N GLU A 209 2.12 -5.63 14.00
CA GLU A 209 3.34 -5.60 13.19
C GLU A 209 3.01 -5.34 11.72
N ILE A 210 3.96 -4.77 10.99
CA ILE A 210 3.87 -4.54 9.55
C ILE A 210 4.52 -5.72 8.82
N PRO A 211 3.98 -6.14 7.63
CA PRO A 211 4.58 -7.19 6.83
C PRO A 211 6.03 -6.91 6.46
N LEU A 212 6.91 -7.90 6.59
CA LEU A 212 8.31 -7.82 6.16
C LEU A 212 8.46 -8.51 4.80
N TYR A 213 8.90 -7.76 3.81
CA TYR A 213 9.11 -8.22 2.45
C TYR A 213 10.61 -8.35 2.17
N HIS A 214 11.03 -9.46 1.61
CA HIS A 214 12.39 -9.64 1.14
C HIS A 214 12.40 -9.87 -0.36
N PHE A 215 13.17 -9.05 -1.10
CA PHE A 215 13.22 -9.08 -2.56
C PHE A 215 14.56 -9.63 -3.05
N GLU A 216 14.50 -10.55 -4.00
CA GLU A 216 15.67 -11.10 -4.69
C GLU A 216 15.46 -11.04 -6.20
N LYS A 217 16.54 -10.77 -6.95
CA LYS A 217 16.53 -10.94 -8.41
C LYS A 217 16.48 -12.43 -8.73
N ALA A 218 15.57 -12.82 -9.64
CA ALA A 218 15.49 -14.18 -10.10
C ALA A 218 16.80 -14.57 -10.80
N SER A 219 17.51 -15.57 -10.28
CA SER A 219 18.64 -16.18 -10.96
C SER A 219 18.12 -17.30 -11.85
N TYR A 220 18.76 -17.50 -13.02
CA TYR A 220 18.43 -18.60 -13.95
C TYR A 220 18.86 -19.99 -13.41
N GLU A 221 19.33 -20.07 -12.18
CA GLU A 221 19.65 -21.33 -11.54
C GLU A 221 18.37 -22.06 -11.13
N SER A 222 18.28 -23.34 -11.49
CA SER A 222 17.12 -24.21 -11.23
C SER A 222 16.82 -24.41 -9.74
N SER A 223 17.69 -23.93 -8.85
CA SER A 223 17.48 -23.98 -7.40
C SER A 223 18.29 -22.88 -6.70
N TRP A 224 17.71 -22.29 -5.68
CA TRP A 224 18.37 -21.27 -4.84
C TRP A 224 18.02 -21.46 -3.38
N TYR A 225 18.91 -20.97 -2.51
CA TYR A 225 18.76 -21.04 -1.08
C TYR A 225 18.38 -19.67 -0.55
N PHE A 226 17.41 -19.66 0.33
CA PHE A 226 16.97 -18.50 1.04
C PHE A 226 17.21 -18.66 2.53
N SER A 227 17.69 -17.60 3.19
CA SER A 227 17.82 -17.54 4.65
C SER A 227 17.21 -16.24 5.16
N PHE A 228 16.13 -16.36 5.94
CA PHE A 228 15.46 -15.23 6.55
C PHE A 228 15.20 -15.52 8.03
N ASN A 229 15.62 -14.62 8.92
CA ASN A 229 15.49 -14.77 10.37
C ASN A 229 15.96 -16.15 10.90
N GLY A 230 17.07 -16.68 10.36
CA GLY A 230 17.65 -17.94 10.77
C GLY A 230 16.98 -19.21 10.20
N ILE A 231 15.98 -19.06 9.34
CA ILE A 231 15.36 -20.16 8.62
C ILE A 231 15.93 -20.19 7.20
N SER A 232 16.55 -21.32 6.83
CA SER A 232 17.06 -21.55 5.48
C SER A 232 16.18 -22.54 4.76
N GLN A 233 15.72 -22.19 3.55
CA GLN A 233 14.89 -23.05 2.73
C GLN A 233 15.37 -23.05 1.28
N ARG A 234 15.34 -24.23 0.64
CA ARG A 234 15.68 -24.41 -0.77
C ARG A 234 14.42 -24.39 -1.61
N PHE A 235 14.44 -23.64 -2.70
CA PHE A 235 13.36 -23.56 -3.67
C PHE A 235 13.84 -24.02 -5.04
N ASN A 236 13.00 -24.77 -5.75
CA ASN A 236 13.24 -25.17 -7.14
C ASN A 236 12.27 -24.38 -8.03
N LEU A 237 12.79 -23.80 -9.11
CA LEU A 237 11.98 -23.17 -10.14
C LEU A 237 11.41 -24.26 -11.06
N ASP A 238 10.11 -24.20 -11.33
CA ASP A 238 9.49 -25.04 -12.34
C ASP A 238 9.89 -24.53 -13.74
N GLU A 239 10.26 -25.44 -14.65
CA GLU A 239 10.82 -25.12 -15.96
C GLU A 239 9.78 -24.60 -16.98
N SER A 240 8.68 -23.99 -16.53
CA SER A 240 7.66 -23.44 -17.41
C SER A 240 8.18 -22.22 -18.20
N ARG A 241 7.72 -22.03 -19.45
CA ARG A 241 8.08 -20.88 -20.31
C ARG A 241 7.80 -19.51 -19.66
N GLU A 242 6.95 -19.44 -18.64
CA GLU A 242 6.67 -18.24 -17.87
C GLU A 242 7.83 -17.84 -16.95
N ALA A 243 8.70 -18.77 -16.58
CA ALA A 243 9.88 -18.50 -15.75
C ALA A 243 10.86 -17.49 -16.38
N TYR A 244 10.92 -17.40 -17.71
CA TYR A 244 11.80 -16.44 -18.40
C TYR A 244 11.34 -14.98 -18.31
N ALA A 245 10.09 -14.72 -17.94
CA ALA A 245 9.56 -13.37 -17.75
C ALA A 245 9.72 -12.87 -16.31
N VAL A 246 9.98 -13.75 -15.36
CA VAL A 246 10.13 -13.42 -13.94
C VAL A 246 11.50 -12.80 -13.69
N GLN A 247 11.53 -11.61 -13.09
CA GLN A 247 12.77 -10.90 -12.78
C GLN A 247 13.02 -10.80 -11.27
N TYR A 248 11.96 -10.88 -10.48
CA TYR A 248 12.01 -10.72 -9.02
C TYR A 248 11.20 -11.78 -8.31
N HIS A 249 11.71 -12.15 -7.14
CA HIS A 249 11.01 -12.93 -6.12
C HIS A 249 10.75 -12.02 -4.94
N CYS A 250 9.56 -12.13 -4.38
CA CYS A 250 9.24 -11.53 -3.09
C CYS A 250 8.89 -12.62 -2.10
N LEU A 251 9.52 -12.59 -0.95
CA LEU A 251 9.30 -13.50 0.16
C LEU A 251 8.63 -12.74 1.29
N LEU A 252 7.64 -13.37 1.90
CA LEU A 252 6.85 -12.81 2.97
C LEU A 252 6.74 -13.83 4.10
N LYS A 253 7.14 -13.41 5.29
CA LYS A 253 6.94 -14.14 6.53
C LYS A 253 5.98 -13.35 7.42
N ILE A 254 4.84 -13.93 7.72
CA ILE A 254 3.80 -13.32 8.55
C ILE A 254 3.99 -13.69 10.03
N ASP A 255 4.17 -14.99 10.31
CA ASP A 255 4.24 -15.56 11.66
C ASP A 255 5.17 -16.78 11.66
N ASN A 256 5.68 -17.16 12.85
CA ASN A 256 6.52 -18.35 12.98
C ASN A 256 5.74 -19.67 12.79
N ASN A 257 4.43 -19.64 12.97
CA ASN A 257 3.55 -20.80 12.82
C ASN A 257 2.95 -20.92 11.40
N LEU A 258 3.17 -19.92 10.53
CA LEU A 258 2.72 -19.90 9.15
C LEU A 258 3.89 -20.16 8.20
N PRO A 259 3.63 -20.69 6.99
CA PRO A 259 4.67 -20.88 5.98
C PRO A 259 5.26 -19.53 5.53
N ILE A 260 6.46 -19.60 4.95
CA ILE A 260 6.98 -18.48 4.19
C ILE A 260 6.30 -18.48 2.82
N PHE A 261 5.64 -17.38 2.48
CA PHE A 261 4.98 -17.20 1.18
C PHE A 261 5.99 -16.67 0.15
N ARG A 262 5.75 -16.97 -1.11
CA ARG A 262 6.59 -16.57 -2.22
C ARG A 262 5.77 -16.09 -3.40
N GLY A 263 6.05 -14.87 -3.86
CA GLY A 263 5.46 -14.27 -5.05
C GLY A 263 6.53 -14.00 -6.11
N PHE A 264 6.12 -13.92 -7.37
CA PHE A 264 6.97 -13.67 -8.52
C PHE A 264 6.41 -12.52 -9.32
N GLY A 265 7.30 -11.73 -9.93
CA GLY A 265 6.90 -10.61 -10.78
C GLY A 265 8.01 -10.17 -11.72
N ARG A 266 7.65 -9.34 -12.69
CA ARG A 266 8.58 -8.67 -13.60
C ARG A 266 9.24 -7.45 -12.93
N SER A 267 8.60 -6.95 -11.87
CA SER A 267 9.09 -5.87 -11.01
C SER A 267 8.90 -6.26 -9.54
N LYS A 268 9.58 -5.55 -8.64
CA LYS A 268 9.42 -5.74 -7.19
C LYS A 268 7.97 -5.49 -6.71
N PRO A 269 7.27 -4.41 -7.17
CA PRO A 269 5.85 -4.20 -6.81
C PRO A 269 4.95 -5.35 -7.26
N GLU A 270 5.13 -5.86 -8.49
CA GLU A 270 4.36 -6.99 -9.00
C GLU A 270 4.61 -8.26 -8.17
N ALA A 271 5.87 -8.54 -7.82
CA ALA A 271 6.21 -9.67 -6.96
C ALA A 271 5.63 -9.53 -5.54
N ARG A 272 5.60 -8.30 -4.98
CA ARG A 272 4.96 -7.99 -3.69
C ARG A 272 3.46 -8.24 -3.74
N MET A 273 2.77 -7.72 -4.75
CA MET A 273 1.34 -7.94 -4.93
C MET A 273 1.00 -9.44 -5.03
N ALA A 274 1.80 -10.19 -5.82
CA ALA A 274 1.61 -11.62 -5.98
C ALA A 274 1.78 -12.40 -4.66
N VAL A 275 2.78 -12.08 -3.84
CA VAL A 275 2.97 -12.77 -2.56
C VAL A 275 1.89 -12.41 -1.56
N CYS A 276 1.43 -11.16 -1.53
CA CYS A 276 0.34 -10.74 -0.65
C CYS A 276 -0.98 -11.46 -1.01
N LYS A 277 -1.29 -11.57 -2.30
CA LYS A 277 -2.44 -12.34 -2.78
C LYS A 277 -2.39 -13.79 -2.32
N ILE A 278 -1.27 -14.47 -2.55
CA ILE A 278 -1.08 -15.87 -2.15
C ILE A 278 -1.24 -16.04 -0.64
N ALA A 279 -0.66 -15.12 0.14
CA ALA A 279 -0.76 -15.17 1.60
C ALA A 279 -2.19 -14.94 2.08
N TYR A 280 -2.88 -13.95 1.52
CA TYR A 280 -4.26 -13.61 1.87
C TYR A 280 -5.23 -14.77 1.55
N GLU A 281 -5.16 -15.33 0.34
CA GLU A 281 -5.94 -16.49 -0.07
C GLU A 281 -5.68 -17.73 0.83
N TYR A 282 -4.43 -17.93 1.26
CA TYR A 282 -4.09 -18.98 2.21
C TYR A 282 -4.75 -18.75 3.58
N LEU A 283 -4.70 -17.51 4.10
CA LEU A 283 -5.35 -17.16 5.38
C LEU A 283 -6.86 -17.34 5.30
N GLU A 284 -7.47 -16.96 4.19
CA GLU A 284 -8.89 -17.16 3.91
C GLU A 284 -9.26 -18.65 3.93
N GLN A 285 -8.54 -19.49 3.17
CA GLN A 285 -8.77 -20.93 3.12
C GLN A 285 -8.59 -21.63 4.49
N LYS A 286 -7.77 -21.04 5.36
CA LYS A 286 -7.56 -21.55 6.73
C LYS A 286 -8.54 -20.98 7.74
N GLY A 287 -9.43 -20.08 7.35
CA GLY A 287 -10.34 -19.38 8.26
C GLY A 287 -9.60 -18.50 9.27
N LEU A 288 -8.45 -17.95 8.91
CA LEU A 288 -7.60 -17.13 9.77
C LEU A 288 -7.80 -15.62 9.52
N LEU A 289 -8.52 -15.25 8.47
CA LEU A 289 -8.91 -13.87 8.22
C LEU A 289 -9.90 -13.37 9.26
N PHE A 290 -10.17 -12.07 9.23
CA PHE A 290 -11.18 -11.48 10.11
C PHE A 290 -12.51 -12.22 10.01
N SER A 291 -13.07 -12.56 11.14
CA SER A 291 -14.50 -12.85 11.22
C SER A 291 -15.22 -11.56 11.62
N ILE A 292 -16.45 -11.41 11.18
CA ILE A 292 -17.32 -10.28 11.55
C ILE A 292 -17.37 -10.04 13.07
N GLN A 293 -17.21 -11.12 13.84
CA GLN A 293 -17.18 -11.08 15.31
C GLN A 293 -15.89 -10.50 15.88
N ASN A 294 -14.77 -10.62 15.16
CA ASN A 294 -13.48 -10.08 15.58
C ASN A 294 -13.36 -8.58 15.29
N GLU A 295 -14.16 -8.07 14.34
CA GLU A 295 -14.18 -6.65 13.98
C GLU A 295 -14.90 -5.79 15.02
N ILE A 296 -15.81 -6.36 15.80
CA ILE A 296 -16.63 -5.65 16.79
C ILE A 296 -16.47 -6.33 18.15
N GLU A 297 -15.50 -5.87 18.93
CA GLU A 297 -15.22 -6.43 20.27
C GLU A 297 -16.34 -6.16 21.29
N ASP A 298 -16.99 -4.98 21.19
CA ASP A 298 -18.05 -4.55 22.10
C ASP A 298 -19.27 -4.03 21.32
N PRO A 299 -20.17 -4.91 20.86
CA PRO A 299 -21.38 -4.50 20.18
C PRO A 299 -22.28 -3.71 21.12
N ASN A 300 -22.45 -2.41 20.86
CA ASN A 300 -23.26 -1.56 21.71
C ASN A 300 -24.18 -0.62 20.92
N LYS A 301 -25.31 -0.24 21.54
CA LYS A 301 -26.32 0.61 20.90
C LYS A 301 -25.82 2.02 20.59
N ALA A 302 -24.89 2.56 21.40
CA ALA A 302 -24.42 3.94 21.22
C ALA A 302 -23.68 4.12 19.89
N ASP A 303 -22.90 3.10 19.51
CA ASP A 303 -22.01 3.08 18.35
C ASP A 303 -22.49 2.20 17.20
N ALA A 304 -23.66 1.55 17.33
CA ALA A 304 -24.16 0.55 16.37
C ALA A 304 -24.18 1.02 14.92
N ILE A 305 -24.46 2.30 14.66
CA ILE A 305 -24.45 2.88 13.31
C ILE A 305 -23.02 2.85 12.74
N ASN A 306 -22.06 3.32 13.54
CA ASN A 306 -20.65 3.35 13.14
C ASN A 306 -20.09 1.92 12.98
N GLN A 307 -20.45 1.03 13.90
CA GLN A 307 -20.05 -0.39 13.84
C GLN A 307 -20.54 -1.09 12.57
N LEU A 308 -21.80 -0.88 12.16
CA LEU A 308 -22.30 -1.37 10.88
C LEU A 308 -21.60 -0.72 9.67
N GLU A 309 -21.30 0.57 9.73
CA GLU A 309 -20.57 1.25 8.67
C GLU A 309 -19.11 0.74 8.54
N ILE A 310 -18.45 0.41 9.66
CA ILE A 310 -17.13 -0.22 9.66
C ILE A 310 -17.20 -1.57 8.94
N LEU A 311 -18.14 -2.43 9.30
CA LEU A 311 -18.32 -3.74 8.67
C LEU A 311 -18.63 -3.61 7.16
N ALA A 312 -19.45 -2.63 6.78
CA ALA A 312 -19.76 -2.37 5.39
C ALA A 312 -18.54 -1.91 4.59
N ARG A 313 -17.71 -1.00 5.16
CA ARG A 313 -16.46 -0.54 4.53
C ARG A 313 -15.42 -1.66 4.42
N ARG A 314 -15.48 -2.65 5.30
CA ARG A 314 -14.66 -3.87 5.25
C ARG A 314 -15.16 -4.90 4.22
N GLY A 315 -16.29 -4.62 3.54
CA GLY A 315 -16.82 -5.46 2.47
C GLY A 315 -17.69 -6.62 2.91
N TYR A 316 -18.07 -6.72 4.19
CA TYR A 316 -18.98 -7.79 4.65
C TYR A 316 -20.38 -7.68 4.06
N PHE A 317 -20.84 -6.46 3.81
CA PHE A 317 -22.15 -6.15 3.21
C PHE A 317 -22.20 -4.70 2.73
N SER A 318 -23.24 -4.34 1.98
CA SER A 318 -23.46 -2.96 1.51
C SER A 318 -23.75 -2.01 2.66
N ILE A 319 -23.44 -0.71 2.47
CA ILE A 319 -23.72 0.33 3.48
C ILE A 319 -25.22 0.30 3.84
N PRO A 320 -25.55 0.22 5.16
CA PRO A 320 -26.94 0.18 5.60
C PRO A 320 -27.73 1.42 5.20
N THR A 321 -28.96 1.22 4.75
CA THR A 321 -29.92 2.29 4.46
C THR A 321 -30.94 2.41 5.58
N TYR A 322 -31.48 3.62 5.77
CA TYR A 322 -32.41 3.93 6.85
C TYR A 322 -33.60 4.72 6.35
N ASP A 323 -34.81 4.17 6.56
CA ASP A 323 -36.05 4.82 6.25
C ASP A 323 -36.75 5.29 7.51
N PHE A 324 -37.44 6.43 7.45
CA PHE A 324 -38.04 7.08 8.62
C PHE A 324 -39.49 7.44 8.39
N GLU A 325 -40.31 7.14 9.39
CA GLU A 325 -41.71 7.58 9.45
C GLU A 325 -41.96 8.33 10.76
N LEU A 326 -42.64 9.50 10.69
CA LEU A 326 -43.05 10.25 11.87
C LEU A 326 -44.49 9.96 12.18
N ARG A 327 -44.76 9.50 13.39
CA ARG A 327 -46.13 9.32 13.96
C ARG A 327 -46.28 10.16 15.22
N HIS A 328 -47.49 10.25 15.74
CA HIS A 328 -47.77 10.92 17.03
C HIS A 328 -48.54 9.95 17.92
N ASP A 329 -48.22 9.98 19.21
CA ASP A 329 -48.99 9.22 20.21
C ASP A 329 -50.36 9.89 20.52
N GLU A 330 -51.15 9.25 21.36
CA GLU A 330 -52.49 9.74 21.74
C GLU A 330 -52.45 11.13 22.44
N ASN A 331 -51.27 11.53 22.92
CA ASN A 331 -51.03 12.82 23.57
C ASN A 331 -50.40 13.87 22.64
N GLY A 332 -50.21 13.51 21.35
CA GLY A 332 -49.63 14.40 20.34
C GLY A 332 -48.10 14.47 20.37
N ASN A 333 -47.39 13.63 21.14
CA ASN A 333 -45.95 13.61 21.16
C ASN A 333 -45.41 12.89 19.91
N PRO A 334 -44.26 13.34 19.35
CA PRO A 334 -43.69 12.71 18.19
C PRO A 334 -43.09 11.34 18.51
N ILE A 335 -43.43 10.35 17.68
CA ILE A 335 -42.83 9.01 17.66
C ILE A 335 -42.19 8.81 16.29
N TRP A 336 -40.88 8.62 16.29
CA TRP A 336 -40.10 8.31 15.11
C TRP A 336 -39.93 6.80 14.97
N LYS A 337 -40.40 6.24 13.87
CA LYS A 337 -40.12 4.89 13.43
C LYS A 337 -38.90 4.93 12.47
N CYS A 338 -37.92 4.06 12.68
CA CYS A 338 -36.78 3.89 11.79
C CYS A 338 -36.68 2.43 11.37
N GLU A 339 -36.52 2.20 10.08
CA GLU A 339 -36.24 0.89 9.47
C GLU A 339 -34.78 0.89 9.00
N CYS A 340 -34.03 -0.18 9.32
CA CYS A 340 -32.65 -0.39 8.90
C CYS A 340 -32.59 -1.57 7.93
N HIS A 341 -32.02 -1.36 6.73
CA HIS A 341 -31.90 -2.35 5.67
C HIS A 341 -30.45 -2.54 5.25
N ILE A 342 -30.08 -3.77 4.96
CA ILE A 342 -28.83 -4.15 4.28
C ILE A 342 -29.21 -5.01 3.09
N LYS A 343 -28.70 -4.66 1.91
CA LYS A 343 -29.09 -5.24 0.62
C LYS A 343 -28.92 -6.77 0.55
N GLU A 344 -27.88 -7.30 1.17
CA GLU A 344 -27.51 -8.72 1.15
C GLU A 344 -28.38 -9.58 2.08
N TYR A 345 -29.18 -8.97 2.94
CA TYR A 345 -30.07 -9.66 3.87
C TYR A 345 -31.54 -9.42 3.53
N ASP A 346 -32.31 -10.47 3.39
CA ASP A 346 -33.76 -10.43 3.13
C ASP A 346 -34.59 -10.03 4.36
N THR A 347 -33.97 -9.26 5.28
CA THR A 347 -34.62 -8.81 6.52
C THR A 347 -34.32 -7.35 6.79
N TYR A 348 -35.20 -6.73 7.56
CA TYR A 348 -35.01 -5.39 8.07
C TYR A 348 -35.38 -5.34 9.54
N PHE A 349 -34.86 -4.35 10.24
CA PHE A 349 -35.20 -4.11 11.64
C PHE A 349 -35.78 -2.73 11.82
N GLU A 350 -36.95 -2.68 12.47
CA GLU A 350 -37.63 -1.44 12.79
C GLU A 350 -37.63 -1.18 14.29
N ARG A 351 -37.48 0.08 14.66
CA ARG A 351 -37.58 0.55 16.06
C ARG A 351 -38.21 1.93 16.12
N GLU A 352 -38.94 2.16 17.19
CA GLU A 352 -39.61 3.43 17.47
C GLU A 352 -38.97 4.11 18.67
N SER A 353 -38.94 5.46 18.65
CA SER A 353 -38.46 6.28 19.78
C SER A 353 -39.03 7.70 19.64
N SER A 354 -39.08 8.44 20.75
CA SER A 354 -39.40 9.86 20.76
C SER A 354 -38.38 10.73 20.01
N SER A 355 -37.19 10.19 19.73
CA SER A 355 -36.11 10.86 19.02
C SER A 355 -35.72 10.09 17.76
N LYS A 356 -35.63 10.79 16.61
CA LYS A 356 -35.18 10.23 15.32
C LYS A 356 -33.80 9.55 15.45
N LYS A 357 -32.88 10.18 16.22
CA LYS A 357 -31.54 9.65 16.44
C LYS A 357 -31.55 8.34 17.23
N GLU A 358 -32.37 8.25 18.26
CA GLU A 358 -32.50 7.04 19.08
C GLU A 358 -33.22 5.90 18.34
N ALA A 359 -34.22 6.20 17.54
CA ALA A 359 -34.86 5.22 16.67
C ALA A 359 -33.85 4.60 15.69
N LYS A 360 -33.01 5.46 15.03
CA LYS A 360 -31.93 5.01 14.14
C LYS A 360 -30.93 4.11 14.84
N LYS A 361 -30.43 4.53 16.02
CA LYS A 361 -29.46 3.74 16.80
C LYS A 361 -30.04 2.38 17.22
N SER A 362 -31.31 2.36 17.61
CA SER A 362 -31.98 1.13 18.03
C SER A 362 -32.18 0.16 16.89
N ALA A 363 -32.61 0.64 15.72
CA ALA A 363 -32.77 -0.19 14.53
C ALA A 363 -31.41 -0.74 14.02
N ALA A 364 -30.38 0.13 14.01
CA ALA A 364 -29.02 -0.27 13.69
C ALA A 364 -28.48 -1.34 14.64
N PHE A 365 -28.75 -1.23 15.93
CA PHE A 365 -28.27 -2.20 16.92
C PHE A 365 -28.91 -3.59 16.77
N GLU A 366 -30.18 -3.65 16.43
CA GLU A 366 -30.82 -4.95 16.14
C GLU A 366 -30.28 -5.57 14.86
N MET A 367 -30.04 -4.77 13.82
CA MET A 367 -29.38 -5.23 12.60
C MET A 367 -27.96 -5.74 12.90
N LEU A 368 -27.18 -5.02 13.71
CA LEU A 368 -25.84 -5.44 14.12
C LEU A 368 -25.85 -6.79 14.82
N LYS A 369 -26.75 -6.99 15.80
CA LYS A 369 -26.89 -8.27 16.47
C LYS A 369 -27.22 -9.40 15.50
N TYR A 370 -28.16 -9.16 14.59
CA TYR A 370 -28.56 -10.15 13.60
C TYR A 370 -27.39 -10.55 12.70
N VAL A 371 -26.63 -9.57 12.21
CA VAL A 371 -25.45 -9.82 11.39
C VAL A 371 -24.40 -10.62 12.16
N LEU A 372 -24.08 -10.23 13.40
CA LEU A 372 -23.12 -10.94 14.24
C LEU A 372 -23.58 -12.36 14.61
N ASP A 373 -24.87 -12.63 14.70
CA ASP A 373 -25.39 -13.97 15.00
C ASP A 373 -25.47 -14.87 13.76
N LYS A 374 -25.65 -14.31 12.58
CA LYS A 374 -25.79 -15.06 11.32
C LYS A 374 -24.44 -15.61 10.83
N GLU A 375 -23.37 -14.92 11.15
CA GLU A 375 -21.98 -15.27 10.76
C GLU A 375 -21.27 -16.14 11.85
N LYS A 376 -22.01 -16.66 12.82
CA LYS A 376 -21.53 -17.70 13.74
C LYS A 376 -21.53 -19.07 13.06
#